data_ee9846888948b2bdeb5fadd2d415cdae
#
_entry.id   ee9846888948b2bdeb5fadd2d415cdae
#
_cell.length_a   1.000
_cell.length_b   1.000
_cell.length_c   1.000
_cell.angle_alpha   90.00
_cell.angle_beta   90.00
_cell.angle_gamma   90.00
#
_symmetry.space_group_name_H-M   'P 1'
#
loop_
_entity.id
_entity.type
_entity.pdbx_description
1 polymer ?
#
loop_
_entity_poly.entity_id
_entity_poly.type
_entity_poly.pdbx_seq_one_letter_code
_entity_poly.pdbx_strand_id
1 'polypeptide(L)'
;MAERAVAVLAGQVRRPALWISILGVSLVSMASRIPVGTIPPLLDHLELSGVGESVVVYIPTLCFALGALTGPSLQKRYGEERAIFFATILVLVGILLRAAWPGWALIPGTVVAGFGAAGLNVLIPSLIKVRFPDRVGDMTGLYATLFVIGTALAAGVAVPIYHMSNDSLEVALGVWSLPVAAAVLVWIPQLRVESHDSDTPSGLFAYWRNPLALKLCFFVSCHWLLFYAPFSWLAQIYGDKGISDTDAGFLLMLSNLAAIPTTFIVPAWAARMKDQRVAVSIVVLVTAFAFAGMLLAPASTAWLWVSIFGLAQGGGLGLGLLLVVLRSQDGVVAARMSAMAFSSAYIAAGLGILAMGALHQLTGNWDLPLIFLIVVCFASWIPGLAAARDETIS
;
A
#
# COMPACT_ATOMS: atom_id res chain seq x y z
N MET A 1 -8.67 10.07 -49.21
CA MET A 1 -7.40 10.61 -48.71
C MET A 1 -7.57 11.65 -47.60
N ALA A 2 -8.55 12.56 -47.67
CA ALA A 2 -8.80 13.56 -46.62
C ALA A 2 -9.21 12.94 -45.27
N GLU A 3 -10.05 11.91 -45.23
CA GLU A 3 -10.44 11.23 -44.00
C GLU A 3 -9.28 10.49 -43.31
N ARG A 4 -8.32 9.92 -44.06
CA ARG A 4 -7.10 9.35 -43.50
C ARG A 4 -6.15 10.42 -42.95
N ALA A 5 -6.09 11.60 -43.56
CA ALA A 5 -5.29 12.72 -43.08
C ALA A 5 -5.90 13.32 -41.79
N VAL A 6 -7.24 13.40 -41.69
CA VAL A 6 -7.95 13.84 -40.48
C VAL A 6 -7.78 12.84 -39.37
N ALA A 7 -7.83 11.53 -39.64
CA ALA A 7 -7.59 10.48 -38.64
C ALA A 7 -6.13 10.46 -38.13
N VAL A 8 -5.16 10.77 -39.03
CA VAL A 8 -3.73 10.91 -38.65
C VAL A 8 -3.48 12.20 -37.85
N LEU A 9 -4.20 13.28 -38.13
CA LEU A 9 -4.12 14.54 -37.38
C LEU A 9 -4.89 14.48 -36.06
N ALA A 10 -6.00 13.76 -35.99
CA ALA A 10 -6.73 13.47 -34.75
C ALA A 10 -5.98 12.49 -33.85
N GLY A 11 -5.12 11.62 -34.41
CA GLY A 11 -4.29 10.66 -33.65
C GLY A 11 -3.04 11.25 -32.97
N GLN A 12 -2.73 12.54 -33.18
CA GLN A 12 -1.67 13.24 -32.44
C GLN A 12 -2.18 14.00 -31.22
N VAL A 13 -2.99 13.36 -30.38
CA VAL A 13 -3.04 13.77 -28.98
C VAL A 13 -1.63 13.53 -28.43
N ARG A 14 -0.87 14.63 -28.23
CA ARG A 14 0.52 14.57 -27.74
C ARG A 14 0.51 13.85 -26.41
N ARG A 15 0.84 12.56 -26.41
CA ARG A 15 1.08 11.82 -25.17
C ARG A 15 2.16 12.57 -24.40
N PRO A 16 1.99 12.86 -23.11
CA PRO A 16 3.04 13.49 -22.32
C PRO A 16 4.31 12.65 -22.43
N ALA A 17 5.46 13.33 -22.40
CA ALA A 17 6.74 12.64 -22.49
C ALA A 17 6.82 11.56 -21.39
N LEU A 18 7.41 10.42 -21.70
CA LEU A 18 7.47 9.24 -20.82
C LEU A 18 7.97 9.62 -19.40
N TRP A 19 8.95 10.51 -19.29
CA TRP A 19 9.48 10.98 -18.02
C TRP A 19 8.44 11.74 -17.17
N ILE A 20 7.51 12.50 -17.79
CA ILE A 20 6.43 13.19 -17.08
C ILE A 20 5.45 12.16 -16.50
N SER A 21 5.17 11.09 -17.26
CA SER A 21 4.30 10.00 -16.77
C SER A 21 4.96 9.25 -15.60
N ILE A 22 6.27 8.97 -15.70
CA ILE A 22 7.03 8.34 -14.61
C ILE A 22 7.04 9.24 -13.36
N LEU A 23 7.35 10.53 -13.53
CA LEU A 23 7.36 11.51 -12.44
C LEU A 23 5.96 11.64 -11.82
N GLY A 24 4.90 11.69 -12.63
CA GLY A 24 3.52 11.75 -12.17
C GLY A 24 3.14 10.53 -11.32
N VAL A 25 3.40 9.32 -11.81
CA VAL A 25 3.19 8.07 -11.05
C VAL A 25 3.99 8.09 -9.75
N SER A 26 5.25 8.55 -9.79
CA SER A 26 6.12 8.63 -8.61
C SER A 26 5.54 9.53 -7.52
N LEU A 27 5.17 10.76 -7.88
CA LEU A 27 4.62 11.73 -6.94
C LEU A 27 3.26 11.31 -6.39
N VAL A 28 2.38 10.78 -7.23
CA VAL A 28 1.05 10.28 -6.80
C VAL A 28 1.19 9.07 -5.88
N SER A 29 2.14 8.17 -6.16
CA SER A 29 2.42 7.00 -5.30
C SER A 29 2.85 7.43 -3.90
N MET A 30 3.78 8.37 -3.82
CA MET A 30 4.22 8.94 -2.54
C MET A 30 3.08 9.69 -1.83
N ALA A 31 2.32 10.51 -2.57
CA ALA A 31 1.19 11.28 -2.06
C ALA A 31 0.09 10.40 -1.44
N SER A 32 -0.13 9.20 -1.98
CA SER A 32 -1.15 8.26 -1.48
C SER A 32 -0.91 7.79 -0.05
N ARG A 33 0.31 7.91 0.48
CA ARG A 33 0.69 7.42 1.81
C ARG A 33 0.93 8.50 2.87
N ILE A 34 1.07 9.73 2.45
CA ILE A 34 1.25 10.87 3.36
C ILE A 34 0.15 10.93 4.43
N PRO A 35 -1.16 10.79 4.11
CA PRO A 35 -2.20 10.87 5.14
C PRO A 35 -2.10 9.82 6.23
N VAL A 36 -1.55 8.64 5.90
CA VAL A 36 -1.40 7.51 6.83
C VAL A 36 -0.19 7.70 7.73
N GLY A 37 0.92 8.18 7.19
CA GLY A 37 2.17 8.30 7.92
C GLY A 37 2.22 9.48 8.89
N THR A 38 1.46 10.54 8.66
CA THR A 38 1.57 11.79 9.45
C THR A 38 0.87 11.74 10.80
N ILE A 39 -0.16 10.93 11.00
CA ILE A 39 -0.98 10.94 12.22
C ILE A 39 -0.32 10.18 13.38
N PRO A 40 0.18 8.92 13.22
CA PRO A 40 0.67 8.15 14.34
C PRO A 40 1.74 8.85 15.20
N PRO A 41 2.75 9.51 14.61
CA PRO A 41 3.77 10.18 15.42
C PRO A 41 3.29 11.47 16.11
N LEU A 42 2.15 12.02 15.70
CA LEU A 42 1.57 13.23 16.29
C LEU A 42 0.46 12.94 17.29
N LEU A 43 0.14 11.67 17.58
CA LEU A 43 -0.99 11.29 18.44
C LEU A 43 -0.94 11.93 19.82
N ASP A 44 0.23 11.93 20.47
CA ASP A 44 0.43 12.51 21.80
C ASP A 44 0.22 14.03 21.84
N HIS A 45 0.31 14.68 20.69
CA HIS A 45 0.09 16.12 20.53
C HIS A 45 -1.35 16.47 20.09
N LEU A 46 -2.14 15.46 19.72
CA LEU A 46 -3.55 15.60 19.41
C LEU A 46 -4.33 15.43 20.71
N GLU A 47 -4.99 16.48 21.18
CA GLU A 47 -5.83 16.46 22.41
C GLU A 47 -7.07 15.57 22.19
N LEU A 48 -6.87 14.27 21.96
CA LEU A 48 -7.90 13.28 21.74
C LEU A 48 -8.09 12.42 23.00
N SER A 49 -9.31 11.93 23.21
CA SER A 49 -9.52 10.85 24.16
C SER A 49 -8.94 9.55 23.60
N GLY A 50 -8.56 8.57 24.45
CA GLY A 50 -7.99 7.30 23.98
C GLY A 50 -8.85 6.54 22.95
N VAL A 51 -10.19 6.74 22.97
CA VAL A 51 -11.08 6.23 21.92
C VAL A 51 -10.87 7.03 20.64
N GLY A 52 -10.73 8.35 20.72
CA GLY A 52 -10.48 9.23 19.57
C GLY A 52 -9.15 8.93 18.88
N GLU A 53 -8.09 8.68 19.62
CA GLU A 53 -6.77 8.26 19.11
C GLU A 53 -6.89 6.97 18.30
N SER A 54 -7.50 5.94 18.89
CA SER A 54 -7.74 4.67 18.22
C SER A 54 -8.53 4.86 16.92
N VAL A 55 -9.60 5.65 16.94
CA VAL A 55 -10.44 5.91 15.76
C VAL A 55 -9.62 6.58 14.66
N VAL A 56 -8.84 7.61 14.97
CA VAL A 56 -8.05 8.35 13.97
C VAL A 56 -6.97 7.48 13.31
N VAL A 57 -6.34 6.59 14.06
CA VAL A 57 -5.35 5.63 13.54
C VAL A 57 -5.98 4.58 12.64
N TYR A 58 -7.19 4.09 12.99
CA TYR A 58 -7.88 3.04 12.22
C TYR A 58 -8.65 3.55 11.00
N ILE A 59 -9.06 4.83 10.97
CA ILE A 59 -9.81 5.42 9.86
C ILE A 59 -9.14 5.17 8.49
N PRO A 60 -7.84 5.42 8.27
CA PRO A 60 -7.21 5.17 6.98
C PRO A 60 -7.36 3.72 6.52
N THR A 61 -7.18 2.76 7.43
CA THR A 61 -7.31 1.32 7.12
C THR A 61 -8.74 0.97 6.71
N LEU A 62 -9.73 1.53 7.40
CA LEU A 62 -11.14 1.36 7.07
C LEU A 62 -11.48 2.01 5.71
N CYS A 63 -10.96 3.22 5.46
CA CYS A 63 -11.10 3.89 4.18
C CYS A 63 -10.47 3.10 3.05
N PHE A 64 -9.33 2.44 3.28
CA PHE A 64 -8.70 1.57 2.28
C PHE A 64 -9.56 0.33 1.97
N ALA A 65 -10.14 -0.31 2.99
CA ALA A 65 -11.01 -1.46 2.79
C ALA A 65 -12.27 -1.09 1.97
N LEU A 66 -12.93 0.02 2.32
CA LEU A 66 -14.16 0.46 1.67
C LEU A 66 -13.90 1.24 0.38
N GLY A 67 -12.93 2.14 0.39
CA GLY A 67 -12.61 3.03 -0.73
C GLY A 67 -12.01 2.29 -1.93
N ALA A 68 -11.32 1.17 -1.72
CA ALA A 68 -10.81 0.34 -2.79
C ALA A 68 -11.94 -0.15 -3.73
N LEU A 69 -13.15 -0.35 -3.22
CA LEU A 69 -14.31 -0.75 -4.00
C LEU A 69 -14.84 0.36 -4.93
N THR A 70 -14.49 1.62 -4.68
CA THR A 70 -14.94 2.77 -5.49
C THR A 70 -14.05 3.03 -6.70
N GLY A 71 -12.78 2.60 -6.67
CA GLY A 71 -11.78 2.82 -7.73
C GLY A 71 -12.25 2.38 -9.12
N PRO A 72 -12.72 1.13 -9.31
CA PRO A 72 -13.19 0.65 -10.61
C PRO A 72 -14.39 1.42 -11.15
N SER A 73 -15.28 1.90 -10.27
CA SER A 73 -16.45 2.70 -10.66
C SER A 73 -16.04 4.10 -11.15
N LEU A 74 -15.05 4.72 -10.49
CA LEU A 74 -14.47 5.99 -10.93
C LEU A 74 -13.75 5.83 -12.27
N GLN A 75 -12.96 4.77 -12.43
CA GLN A 75 -12.26 4.46 -13.68
C GLN A 75 -13.25 4.33 -14.84
N LYS A 76 -14.34 3.56 -14.66
CA LYS A 76 -15.37 3.38 -15.69
C LYS A 76 -16.05 4.69 -16.07
N ARG A 77 -16.31 5.58 -15.11
CA ARG A 77 -17.06 6.83 -15.33
C ARG A 77 -16.21 7.95 -15.94
N TYR A 78 -14.95 8.06 -15.54
CA TYR A 78 -14.11 9.21 -15.88
C TYR A 78 -12.83 8.85 -16.64
N GLY A 79 -12.50 7.55 -16.77
CA GLY A 79 -11.21 7.05 -17.28
C GLY A 79 -10.13 7.06 -16.18
N GLU A 80 -9.01 6.38 -16.46
CA GLU A 80 -7.93 6.18 -15.46
C GLU A 80 -7.27 7.49 -15.02
N GLU A 81 -6.87 8.32 -15.97
CA GLU A 81 -6.12 9.54 -15.71
C GLU A 81 -6.92 10.55 -14.91
N ARG A 82 -8.21 10.72 -15.25
CA ARG A 82 -9.11 11.61 -14.52
C ARG A 82 -9.47 11.05 -13.15
N ALA A 83 -9.66 9.74 -13.04
CA ALA A 83 -9.94 9.10 -11.75
C ALA A 83 -8.76 9.26 -10.77
N ILE A 84 -7.51 9.09 -11.22
CA ILE A 84 -6.30 9.35 -10.45
C ILE A 84 -6.20 10.82 -10.05
N PHE A 85 -6.49 11.73 -10.96
CA PHE A 85 -6.51 13.17 -10.69
C PHE A 85 -7.50 13.52 -9.57
N PHE A 86 -8.75 13.06 -9.67
CA PHE A 86 -9.76 13.29 -8.63
C PHE A 86 -9.38 12.65 -7.30
N ALA A 87 -8.84 11.44 -7.31
CA ALA A 87 -8.38 10.78 -6.10
C ALA A 87 -7.22 11.56 -5.43
N THR A 88 -6.28 12.10 -6.23
CA THR A 88 -5.18 12.93 -5.71
C THR A 88 -5.70 14.27 -5.15
N ILE A 89 -6.71 14.88 -5.78
CA ILE A 89 -7.41 16.07 -5.24
C ILE A 89 -8.09 15.74 -3.91
N LEU A 90 -8.75 14.59 -3.77
CA LEU A 90 -9.34 14.17 -2.49
C LEU A 90 -8.29 14.06 -1.39
N VAL A 91 -7.11 13.50 -1.69
CA VAL A 91 -5.98 13.48 -0.75
C VAL A 91 -5.60 14.90 -0.34
N LEU A 92 -5.44 15.80 -1.31
CA LEU A 92 -5.07 17.21 -1.05
C LEU A 92 -6.12 17.92 -0.19
N VAL A 93 -7.38 17.83 -0.56
CA VAL A 93 -8.50 18.45 0.18
C VAL A 93 -8.57 17.90 1.61
N GLY A 94 -8.44 16.59 1.78
CA GLY A 94 -8.46 15.97 3.11
C GLY A 94 -7.28 16.42 3.98
N ILE A 95 -6.08 16.59 3.42
CA ILE A 95 -4.91 17.14 4.14
C ILE A 95 -5.17 18.60 4.55
N LEU A 96 -5.64 19.42 3.63
CA LEU A 96 -5.95 20.84 3.92
C LEU A 96 -7.05 20.97 4.96
N LEU A 97 -8.11 20.15 4.88
CA LEU A 97 -9.22 20.16 5.82
C LEU A 97 -8.76 19.85 7.24
N ARG A 98 -7.99 18.75 7.43
CA ARG A 98 -7.49 18.37 8.75
C ARG A 98 -6.44 19.34 9.31
N ALA A 99 -5.70 20.04 8.44
CA ALA A 99 -4.73 21.05 8.83
C ALA A 99 -5.38 22.37 9.22
N ALA A 100 -6.44 22.81 8.51
CA ALA A 100 -7.11 24.07 8.80
C ALA A 100 -7.80 24.08 10.17
N TRP A 101 -8.28 22.92 10.63
CA TRP A 101 -8.97 22.78 11.92
C TRP A 101 -8.61 21.42 12.57
N PRO A 102 -7.42 21.29 13.18
CA PRO A 102 -6.93 20.00 13.74
C PRO A 102 -7.85 19.36 14.79
N GLY A 103 -8.69 20.15 15.47
CA GLY A 103 -9.66 19.64 16.42
C GLY A 103 -10.80 18.87 15.73
N TRP A 104 -11.83 19.58 15.23
CA TRP A 104 -13.05 18.93 14.71
C TRP A 104 -12.92 18.36 13.29
N ALA A 105 -12.06 18.93 12.45
CA ALA A 105 -11.90 18.49 11.06
C ALA A 105 -10.83 17.40 10.86
N LEU A 106 -10.11 17.01 11.90
CA LEU A 106 -9.10 15.95 11.83
C LEU A 106 -9.70 14.62 11.31
N ILE A 107 -10.79 14.17 11.92
CA ILE A 107 -11.48 12.93 11.55
C ILE A 107 -12.06 13.02 10.12
N PRO A 108 -12.94 13.98 9.78
CA PRO A 108 -13.49 14.09 8.43
C PRO A 108 -12.41 14.32 7.37
N GLY A 109 -11.39 15.12 7.65
CA GLY A 109 -10.27 15.32 6.71
C GLY A 109 -9.46 14.03 6.49
N THR A 110 -9.26 13.23 7.54
CA THR A 110 -8.61 11.92 7.43
C THR A 110 -9.45 10.94 6.62
N VAL A 111 -10.77 10.94 6.78
CA VAL A 111 -11.69 10.13 5.96
C VAL A 111 -11.60 10.53 4.49
N VAL A 112 -11.68 11.82 4.17
CA VAL A 112 -11.59 12.30 2.77
C VAL A 112 -10.24 11.94 2.15
N ALA A 113 -9.13 12.20 2.85
CA ALA A 113 -7.79 11.83 2.38
C ALA A 113 -7.64 10.31 2.22
N GLY A 114 -8.19 9.53 3.16
CA GLY A 114 -8.18 8.08 3.15
C GLY A 114 -8.90 7.47 1.95
N PHE A 115 -10.07 7.97 1.59
CA PHE A 115 -10.78 7.54 0.37
C PHE A 115 -10.02 7.90 -0.90
N GLY A 116 -9.42 9.09 -0.97
CA GLY A 116 -8.55 9.45 -2.09
C GLY A 116 -7.37 8.49 -2.23
N ALA A 117 -6.67 8.24 -1.14
CA ALA A 117 -5.53 7.30 -1.10
C ALA A 117 -5.93 5.86 -1.46
N ALA A 118 -7.10 5.39 -1.00
CA ALA A 118 -7.66 4.10 -1.36
C ALA A 118 -7.90 3.97 -2.88
N GLY A 119 -8.46 5.01 -3.50
CA GLY A 119 -8.64 5.06 -4.95
C GLY A 119 -7.31 4.95 -5.69
N LEU A 120 -6.27 5.67 -5.25
CA LEU A 120 -4.94 5.62 -5.86
C LEU A 120 -4.31 4.23 -5.79
N ASN A 121 -4.49 3.50 -4.68
CA ASN A 121 -3.97 2.14 -4.54
C ASN A 121 -4.55 1.16 -5.57
N VAL A 122 -5.78 1.40 -6.04
CA VAL A 122 -6.45 0.57 -7.05
C VAL A 122 -6.10 1.02 -8.46
N LEU A 123 -6.07 2.35 -8.69
CA LEU A 123 -5.93 2.91 -10.04
C LEU A 123 -4.48 2.92 -10.55
N ILE A 124 -3.47 3.07 -9.66
CA ILE A 124 -2.07 3.09 -10.11
C ILE A 124 -1.62 1.75 -10.71
N PRO A 125 -1.89 0.57 -10.11
CA PRO A 125 -1.59 -0.72 -10.75
C PRO A 125 -2.27 -0.89 -12.11
N SER A 126 -3.52 -0.43 -12.25
CA SER A 126 -4.25 -0.42 -13.53
C SER A 126 -3.50 0.43 -14.57
N LEU A 127 -3.15 1.67 -14.23
CA LEU A 127 -2.41 2.56 -15.10
C LEU A 127 -1.05 1.98 -15.52
N ILE A 128 -0.32 1.35 -14.60
CA ILE A 128 0.96 0.70 -14.90
C ILE A 128 0.77 -0.37 -15.98
N LYS A 129 -0.26 -1.18 -15.88
CA LYS A 129 -0.58 -2.23 -16.86
C LYS A 129 -0.81 -1.66 -18.26
N VAL A 130 -1.58 -0.57 -18.36
CA VAL A 130 -1.97 0.03 -19.63
C VAL A 130 -0.84 0.89 -20.23
N ARG A 131 -0.13 1.64 -19.37
CA ARG A 131 0.80 2.68 -19.83
C ARG A 131 2.23 2.17 -20.03
N PHE A 132 2.62 1.15 -19.26
CA PHE A 132 3.99 0.64 -19.21
C PHE A 132 4.05 -0.89 -19.40
N PRO A 133 3.43 -1.46 -20.46
CA PRO A 133 3.32 -2.92 -20.63
C PRO A 133 4.69 -3.61 -20.69
N ASP A 134 5.71 -2.95 -21.28
CA ASP A 134 7.06 -3.48 -21.41
C ASP A 134 7.93 -3.28 -20.14
N ARG A 135 7.44 -2.54 -19.13
CA ARG A 135 8.18 -2.16 -17.92
C ARG A 135 7.34 -2.33 -16.64
N VAL A 136 6.38 -3.27 -16.68
CA VAL A 136 5.45 -3.50 -15.55
C VAL A 136 6.20 -3.75 -14.24
N GLY A 137 7.24 -4.59 -14.25
CA GLY A 137 8.03 -4.90 -13.06
C GLY A 137 8.74 -3.69 -12.46
N ASP A 138 9.45 -2.92 -13.31
CA ASP A 138 10.20 -1.75 -12.88
C ASP A 138 9.25 -0.66 -12.32
N MET A 139 8.13 -0.43 -13.00
CA MET A 139 7.13 0.58 -12.60
C MET A 139 6.37 0.16 -11.33
N THR A 140 6.07 -1.14 -11.18
CA THR A 140 5.45 -1.65 -9.96
C THR A 140 6.43 -1.58 -8.78
N GLY A 141 7.70 -1.90 -9.00
CA GLY A 141 8.75 -1.74 -7.99
C GLY A 141 8.93 -0.29 -7.58
N LEU A 142 8.96 0.65 -8.55
CA LEU A 142 9.03 2.09 -8.29
C LEU A 142 7.81 2.56 -7.48
N TYR A 143 6.60 2.16 -7.89
CA TYR A 143 5.37 2.46 -7.17
C TYR A 143 5.42 1.98 -5.72
N ALA A 144 5.78 0.71 -5.51
CA ALA A 144 5.83 0.11 -4.19
C ALA A 144 6.91 0.76 -3.30
N THR A 145 8.07 1.10 -3.87
CA THR A 145 9.15 1.78 -3.15
C THR A 145 8.73 3.18 -2.70
N LEU A 146 8.15 3.97 -3.60
CA LEU A 146 7.71 5.34 -3.28
C LEU A 146 6.53 5.38 -2.32
N PHE A 147 5.70 4.35 -2.34
CA PHE A 147 4.67 4.09 -1.36
C PHE A 147 5.24 3.94 0.06
N VAL A 148 6.33 3.16 0.23
CA VAL A 148 7.02 2.99 1.52
C VAL A 148 7.74 4.28 1.92
N ILE A 149 8.47 4.91 0.98
CA ILE A 149 9.19 6.16 1.22
C ILE A 149 8.22 7.27 1.65
N GLY A 150 7.07 7.40 0.99
CA GLY A 150 6.05 8.38 1.35
C GLY A 150 5.55 8.23 2.79
N THR A 151 5.31 6.98 3.22
CA THR A 151 4.94 6.70 4.61
C THR A 151 6.07 7.02 5.59
N ALA A 152 7.28 6.58 5.29
CA ALA A 152 8.44 6.76 6.16
C ALA A 152 8.80 8.24 6.34
N LEU A 153 8.81 9.02 5.24
CA LEU A 153 9.06 10.47 5.31
C LEU A 153 7.96 11.17 6.11
N ALA A 154 6.71 10.85 5.85
CA ALA A 154 5.59 11.44 6.56
C ALA A 154 5.66 11.17 8.07
N ALA A 155 6.01 9.95 8.47
CA ALA A 155 6.14 9.58 9.86
C ALA A 155 7.39 10.19 10.52
N GLY A 156 8.54 10.11 9.85
CA GLY A 156 9.82 10.55 10.45
C GLY A 156 9.99 12.06 10.57
N VAL A 157 9.31 12.84 9.70
CA VAL A 157 9.47 14.30 9.64
C VAL A 157 8.31 15.05 10.29
N ALA A 158 7.19 14.41 10.63
CA ALA A 158 6.02 15.08 11.20
C ALA A 158 6.31 15.77 12.55
N VAL A 159 6.94 15.07 13.50
CA VAL A 159 7.29 15.62 14.83
C VAL A 159 8.38 16.69 14.74
N PRO A 160 9.48 16.53 14.01
CA PRO A 160 10.43 17.61 13.74
C PRO A 160 9.78 18.88 13.20
N ILE A 161 8.86 18.76 12.23
CA ILE A 161 8.15 19.94 11.69
C ILE A 161 7.25 20.58 12.75
N TYR A 162 6.56 19.78 13.57
CA TYR A 162 5.76 20.27 14.68
C TYR A 162 6.58 21.15 15.61
N HIS A 163 7.70 20.68 16.11
CA HIS A 163 8.57 21.46 17.00
C HIS A 163 9.21 22.68 16.31
N MET A 164 9.61 22.56 15.04
CA MET A 164 10.18 23.70 14.29
C MET A 164 9.15 24.79 13.99
N SER A 165 7.86 24.48 14.05
CA SER A 165 6.77 25.42 13.81
C SER A 165 6.13 25.98 15.08
N ASN A 166 6.87 26.01 16.19
CA ASN A 166 6.36 26.42 17.50
C ASN A 166 5.16 25.61 17.96
N ASP A 167 5.25 24.28 17.82
CA ASP A 167 4.25 23.30 18.22
C ASP A 167 2.88 23.47 17.51
N SER A 168 2.92 23.95 16.25
CA SER A 168 1.71 24.10 15.44
C SER A 168 1.33 22.81 14.74
N LEU A 169 0.18 22.23 15.11
CA LEU A 169 -0.43 21.10 14.43
C LEU A 169 -0.90 21.44 13.00
N GLU A 170 -1.37 22.65 12.78
CA GLU A 170 -1.79 23.14 11.47
C GLU A 170 -0.64 23.07 10.47
N VAL A 171 0.55 23.51 10.87
CA VAL A 171 1.76 23.44 10.02
C VAL A 171 2.23 22.00 9.86
N ALA A 172 2.32 21.22 10.94
CA ALA A 172 2.79 19.85 10.91
C ALA A 172 1.92 18.93 10.02
N LEU A 173 0.61 19.16 10.02
CA LEU A 173 -0.34 18.44 9.16
C LEU A 173 -0.41 19.04 7.76
N GLY A 174 -0.33 20.38 7.64
CA GLY A 174 -0.59 21.13 6.42
C GLY A 174 0.56 21.17 5.43
N VAL A 175 1.82 21.12 5.87
CA VAL A 175 3.01 21.14 4.99
C VAL A 175 2.98 20.03 3.95
N TRP A 176 2.37 18.92 4.26
CA TRP A 176 2.21 17.77 3.37
C TRP A 176 1.28 18.04 2.18
N SER A 177 0.52 19.14 2.22
CA SER A 177 -0.24 19.60 1.04
C SER A 177 0.68 20.00 -0.11
N LEU A 178 1.91 20.46 0.16
CA LEU A 178 2.86 20.91 -0.87
C LEU A 178 3.27 19.78 -1.84
N PRO A 179 3.80 18.63 -1.38
CA PRO A 179 4.14 17.52 -2.28
C PRO A 179 2.90 16.94 -2.98
N VAL A 180 1.74 16.93 -2.31
CA VAL A 180 0.49 16.46 -2.94
C VAL A 180 -0.01 17.44 -4.01
N ALA A 181 0.07 18.76 -3.76
CA ALA A 181 -0.23 19.78 -4.76
C ALA A 181 0.72 19.68 -5.97
N ALA A 182 2.02 19.45 -5.73
CA ALA A 182 2.97 19.18 -6.81
C ALA A 182 2.58 17.93 -7.63
N ALA A 183 2.12 16.86 -6.98
CA ALA A 183 1.61 15.67 -7.66
C ALA A 183 0.39 16.01 -8.55
N VAL A 184 -0.57 16.80 -8.04
CA VAL A 184 -1.74 17.27 -8.80
C VAL A 184 -1.28 18.06 -10.04
N LEU A 185 -0.37 19.01 -9.88
CA LEU A 185 0.12 19.86 -10.98
C LEU A 185 0.85 19.06 -12.07
N VAL A 186 1.74 18.15 -11.67
CA VAL A 186 2.47 17.26 -12.58
C VAL A 186 1.53 16.28 -13.29
N TRP A 187 0.36 15.98 -12.69
CA TRP A 187 -0.63 15.09 -13.30
C TRP A 187 -1.49 15.77 -14.38
N ILE A 188 -1.65 17.11 -14.37
CA ILE A 188 -2.50 17.85 -15.31
C ILE A 188 -2.24 17.48 -16.79
N PRO A 189 -0.98 17.36 -17.28
CA PRO A 189 -0.74 16.96 -18.65
C PRO A 189 -1.30 15.59 -19.03
N GLN A 190 -1.47 14.68 -18.03
CA GLN A 190 -2.01 13.33 -18.25
C GLN A 190 -3.51 13.34 -18.58
N LEU A 191 -4.24 14.39 -18.17
CA LEU A 191 -5.68 14.53 -18.46
C LEU A 191 -6.01 14.67 -19.95
N ARG A 192 -5.01 14.94 -20.79
CA ARG A 192 -5.15 15.05 -22.24
C ARG A 192 -5.09 13.70 -22.96
N VAL A 193 -4.80 12.63 -22.23
CA VAL A 193 -4.76 11.27 -22.78
C VAL A 193 -6.18 10.73 -22.80
N GLU A 194 -6.62 10.28 -23.97
CA GLU A 194 -7.91 9.60 -24.11
C GLU A 194 -7.84 8.23 -23.46
N SER A 195 -8.71 8.00 -22.48
CA SER A 195 -8.89 6.68 -21.87
C SER A 195 -9.59 5.77 -22.88
N HIS A 196 -9.08 4.56 -23.07
CA HIS A 196 -9.79 3.56 -23.83
C HIS A 196 -10.95 3.04 -22.98
N ASP A 197 -12.19 3.20 -23.49
CA ASP A 197 -13.35 2.52 -22.95
C ASP A 197 -13.15 1.00 -23.17
N SER A 198 -12.99 0.27 -22.10
CA SER A 198 -13.03 -1.19 -22.14
C SER A 198 -14.44 -1.66 -21.77
N ASP A 199 -15.08 -2.34 -22.70
CA ASP A 199 -16.41 -2.97 -22.55
C ASP A 199 -16.43 -4.16 -21.55
N THR A 200 -15.73 -4.05 -20.44
CA THR A 200 -15.64 -5.15 -19.47
C THR A 200 -16.90 -5.19 -18.58
N PRO A 201 -17.46 -6.39 -18.30
CA PRO A 201 -18.70 -6.55 -17.54
C PRO A 201 -18.70 -5.81 -16.21
N SER A 202 -19.79 -5.14 -15.89
CA SER A 202 -19.96 -4.29 -14.72
C SER A 202 -20.25 -5.10 -13.46
N GLY A 203 -19.24 -5.31 -12.60
CA GLY A 203 -19.48 -5.87 -11.26
C GLY A 203 -18.23 -5.83 -10.41
N LEU A 204 -18.30 -5.18 -9.23
CA LEU A 204 -17.23 -5.20 -8.23
C LEU A 204 -16.86 -6.63 -7.79
N PHE A 205 -17.82 -7.55 -7.89
CA PHE A 205 -17.68 -8.96 -7.49
C PHE A 205 -17.54 -9.93 -8.69
N ALA A 206 -17.18 -9.42 -9.88
CA ALA A 206 -17.09 -10.22 -11.09
C ALA A 206 -16.13 -11.43 -10.94
N TYR A 207 -15.06 -11.28 -10.16
CA TYR A 207 -14.02 -12.29 -10.00
C TYR A 207 -14.12 -13.14 -8.73
N TRP A 208 -15.15 -12.96 -7.89
CA TRP A 208 -15.31 -13.76 -6.65
C TRP A 208 -15.56 -15.26 -6.92
N ARG A 209 -15.90 -15.63 -8.15
CA ARG A 209 -16.03 -17.03 -8.58
C ARG A 209 -14.83 -17.53 -9.37
N ASN A 210 -13.88 -16.66 -9.69
CA ASN A 210 -12.66 -17.05 -10.39
C ASN A 210 -11.66 -17.63 -9.38
N PRO A 211 -11.26 -18.92 -9.51
CA PRO A 211 -10.40 -19.57 -8.53
C PRO A 211 -8.99 -18.99 -8.49
N LEU A 212 -8.47 -18.45 -9.61
CA LEU A 212 -7.17 -17.79 -9.65
C LEU A 212 -7.22 -16.45 -8.90
N ALA A 213 -8.29 -15.67 -9.12
CA ALA A 213 -8.51 -14.42 -8.41
C ALA A 213 -8.61 -14.62 -6.90
N LEU A 214 -9.36 -15.64 -6.45
CA LEU A 214 -9.47 -15.96 -5.02
C LEU A 214 -8.12 -16.37 -4.40
N LYS A 215 -7.32 -17.19 -5.08
CA LYS A 215 -5.99 -17.59 -4.62
C LYS A 215 -5.05 -16.40 -4.51
N LEU A 216 -5.09 -15.49 -5.50
CA LEU A 216 -4.31 -14.27 -5.50
C LEU A 216 -4.72 -13.36 -4.34
N CYS A 217 -6.02 -13.10 -4.15
CA CYS A 217 -6.52 -12.29 -3.05
C CYS A 217 -6.18 -12.90 -1.68
N PHE A 218 -6.29 -14.22 -1.54
CA PHE A 218 -5.91 -14.90 -0.31
C PHE A 218 -4.42 -14.72 0.00
N PHE A 219 -3.54 -14.92 -0.99
CA PHE A 219 -2.10 -14.71 -0.83
C PHE A 219 -1.78 -13.27 -0.41
N VAL A 220 -2.34 -12.27 -1.12
CA VAL A 220 -2.15 -10.85 -0.80
C VAL A 220 -2.70 -10.53 0.59
N SER A 221 -3.87 -11.05 0.95
CA SER A 221 -4.49 -10.85 2.27
C SER A 221 -3.65 -11.42 3.41
N CYS A 222 -3.14 -12.64 3.25
CA CYS A 222 -2.22 -13.21 4.23
C CYS A 222 -0.95 -12.38 4.36
N HIS A 223 -0.39 -11.88 3.23
CA HIS A 223 0.82 -11.08 3.28
C HIS A 223 0.62 -9.75 4.01
N TRP A 224 -0.52 -9.07 3.79
CA TRP A 224 -0.90 -7.87 4.55
C TRP A 224 -1.08 -8.16 6.05
N LEU A 225 -1.72 -9.27 6.39
CA LEU A 225 -1.82 -9.73 7.79
C LEU A 225 -0.42 -9.93 8.39
N LEU A 226 0.46 -10.65 7.67
CA LEU A 226 1.83 -10.94 8.09
C LEU A 226 2.71 -9.70 8.20
N PHE A 227 2.32 -8.55 7.62
CA PHE A 227 2.98 -7.27 7.79
C PHE A 227 2.37 -6.47 8.94
N TYR A 228 1.07 -6.17 8.88
CA TYR A 228 0.42 -5.23 9.82
C TYR A 228 0.29 -5.79 11.23
N ALA A 229 0.00 -7.07 11.39
CA ALA A 229 -0.20 -7.66 12.70
C ALA A 229 1.10 -7.66 13.53
N PRO A 230 2.22 -8.26 13.09
CA PRO A 230 3.45 -8.21 13.86
C PRO A 230 4.00 -6.78 13.98
N PHE A 231 3.85 -5.93 12.97
CA PHE A 231 4.28 -4.54 13.02
C PHE A 231 3.60 -3.77 14.17
N SER A 232 2.32 -4.01 14.40
CA SER A 232 1.55 -3.36 15.47
C SER A 232 1.96 -3.82 16.87
N TRP A 233 2.48 -5.03 17.01
CA TRP A 233 2.83 -5.63 18.29
C TRP A 233 4.34 -5.75 18.51
N LEU A 234 5.19 -5.34 17.53
CA LEU A 234 6.64 -5.54 17.56
C LEU A 234 7.31 -4.93 18.80
N ALA A 235 6.89 -3.74 19.19
CA ALA A 235 7.43 -3.06 20.35
C ALA A 235 7.11 -3.85 21.64
N GLN A 236 5.90 -4.34 21.78
CA GLN A 236 5.49 -5.13 22.94
C GLN A 236 6.15 -6.52 22.96
N ILE A 237 6.26 -7.19 21.78
CA ILE A 237 6.96 -8.48 21.66
C ILE A 237 8.39 -8.38 22.21
N TYR A 238 9.09 -7.30 21.89
CA TYR A 238 10.47 -7.11 22.33
C TYR A 238 10.56 -6.43 23.71
N GLY A 239 9.60 -5.61 24.10
CA GLY A 239 9.46 -5.09 25.45
C GLY A 239 9.35 -6.21 26.49
N ASP A 240 8.49 -7.21 26.25
CA ASP A 240 8.34 -8.39 27.10
C ASP A 240 9.60 -9.28 27.12
N LYS A 241 10.48 -9.16 26.11
CA LYS A 241 11.82 -9.76 26.10
C LYS A 241 12.90 -8.92 26.78
N GLY A 242 12.53 -7.79 27.40
CA GLY A 242 13.41 -6.90 28.17
C GLY A 242 14.16 -5.86 27.34
N ILE A 243 13.71 -5.57 26.10
CA ILE A 243 14.26 -4.46 25.29
C ILE A 243 13.55 -3.17 25.67
N SER A 244 14.29 -2.06 25.79
CA SER A 244 13.70 -0.76 26.11
C SER A 244 12.76 -0.25 25.03
N ASP A 245 11.78 0.60 25.39
CA ASP A 245 10.83 1.18 24.42
C ASP A 245 11.53 1.95 23.31
N THR A 246 12.62 2.65 23.64
CA THR A 246 13.45 3.37 22.66
C THR A 246 14.08 2.40 21.64
N ASP A 247 14.67 1.30 22.13
CA ASP A 247 15.31 0.31 21.26
C ASP A 247 14.24 -0.46 20.44
N ALA A 248 13.08 -0.71 21.00
CA ALA A 248 11.94 -1.30 20.27
C ALA A 248 11.45 -0.39 19.13
N GLY A 249 11.45 0.92 19.35
CA GLY A 249 11.21 1.93 18.30
C GLY A 249 12.27 1.89 17.19
N PHE A 250 13.56 1.74 17.54
CA PHE A 250 14.64 1.54 16.57
C PHE A 250 14.49 0.23 15.78
N LEU A 251 14.04 -0.85 16.41
CA LEU A 251 13.77 -2.10 15.71
C LEU A 251 12.64 -1.95 14.68
N LEU A 252 11.58 -1.23 15.01
CA LEU A 252 10.50 -0.89 14.08
C LEU A 252 11.04 -0.07 12.89
N MET A 253 11.82 0.96 13.15
CA MET A 253 12.45 1.76 12.09
C MET A 253 13.36 0.89 11.21
N LEU A 254 14.18 0.04 11.80
CA LEU A 254 15.09 -0.85 11.10
C LEU A 254 14.33 -1.81 10.16
N SER A 255 13.21 -2.38 10.61
CA SER A 255 12.39 -3.26 9.77
C SER A 255 11.84 -2.53 8.53
N ASN A 256 11.40 -1.27 8.68
CA ASN A 256 10.94 -0.47 7.55
C ASN A 256 12.07 -0.09 6.58
N LEU A 257 13.22 0.32 7.11
CA LEU A 257 14.39 0.64 6.27
C LEU A 257 14.87 -0.59 5.50
N ALA A 258 14.89 -1.76 6.14
CA ALA A 258 15.25 -3.02 5.48
C ALA A 258 14.26 -3.41 4.37
N ALA A 259 12.98 -3.02 4.48
CA ALA A 259 11.98 -3.30 3.45
C ALA A 259 12.23 -2.54 2.13
N ILE A 260 12.80 -1.33 2.19
CA ILE A 260 12.93 -0.43 1.03
C ILE A 260 13.60 -1.11 -0.18
N PRO A 261 14.82 -1.68 -0.08
CA PRO A 261 15.49 -2.23 -1.24
C PRO A 261 14.75 -3.41 -1.87
N THR A 262 14.16 -4.29 -1.09
CA THR A 262 13.46 -5.47 -1.58
C THR A 262 12.09 -5.14 -2.18
N THR A 263 11.46 -4.05 -1.74
CA THR A 263 10.22 -3.54 -2.33
C THR A 263 10.39 -3.16 -3.81
N PHE A 264 11.58 -2.72 -4.21
CA PHE A 264 11.92 -2.44 -5.60
C PHE A 264 12.51 -3.67 -6.31
N ILE A 265 13.53 -4.30 -5.72
CA ILE A 265 14.31 -5.35 -6.38
C ILE A 265 13.47 -6.58 -6.69
N VAL A 266 12.63 -7.03 -5.74
CA VAL A 266 11.88 -8.30 -5.89
C VAL A 266 10.86 -8.23 -7.04
N PRO A 267 9.98 -7.22 -7.17
CA PRO A 267 9.07 -7.16 -8.32
C PRO A 267 9.79 -6.97 -9.64
N ALA A 268 10.86 -6.15 -9.71
CA ALA A 268 11.66 -5.96 -10.92
C ALA A 268 12.33 -7.27 -11.38
N TRP A 269 12.84 -8.07 -10.44
CA TRP A 269 13.42 -9.39 -10.71
C TRP A 269 12.35 -10.42 -11.08
N ALA A 270 11.26 -10.52 -10.32
CA ALA A 270 10.20 -11.49 -10.53
C ALA A 270 9.46 -11.27 -11.87
N ALA A 271 9.31 -10.02 -12.32
CA ALA A 271 8.69 -9.70 -13.61
C ALA A 271 9.45 -10.25 -14.82
N ARG A 272 10.75 -10.53 -14.68
CA ARG A 272 11.60 -11.12 -15.74
C ARG A 272 11.50 -12.64 -15.83
N MET A 273 10.82 -13.26 -14.89
CA MET A 273 10.61 -14.72 -14.85
C MET A 273 9.36 -15.11 -15.62
N LYS A 274 9.33 -16.32 -16.20
CA LYS A 274 8.11 -16.86 -16.83
C LYS A 274 7.00 -17.10 -15.81
N ASP A 275 7.34 -17.61 -14.64
CA ASP A 275 6.43 -17.70 -13.50
C ASP A 275 7.12 -17.20 -12.22
N GLN A 276 6.33 -16.76 -11.26
CA GLN A 276 6.83 -16.14 -10.04
C GLN A 276 6.85 -17.08 -8.84
N ARG A 277 6.74 -18.40 -9.03
CA ARG A 277 6.68 -19.37 -7.92
C ARG A 277 7.90 -19.34 -7.04
N VAL A 278 9.09 -19.19 -7.65
CA VAL A 278 10.35 -19.07 -6.92
C VAL A 278 10.35 -17.83 -6.05
N ALA A 279 9.91 -16.69 -6.59
CA ALA A 279 9.82 -15.42 -5.84
C ALA A 279 8.85 -15.54 -4.65
N VAL A 280 7.66 -16.12 -4.88
CA VAL A 280 6.68 -16.41 -3.80
C VAL A 280 7.30 -17.30 -2.72
N SER A 281 7.97 -18.38 -3.12
CA SER A 281 8.58 -19.32 -2.15
C SER A 281 9.66 -18.64 -1.32
N ILE A 282 10.53 -17.83 -1.92
CA ILE A 282 11.58 -17.11 -1.19
C ILE A 282 10.93 -16.15 -0.17
N VAL A 283 9.96 -15.36 -0.58
CA VAL A 283 9.27 -14.39 0.31
C VAL A 283 8.61 -15.11 1.49
N VAL A 284 7.85 -16.18 1.23
CA VAL A 284 7.15 -16.94 2.28
C VAL A 284 8.14 -17.59 3.24
N LEU A 285 9.17 -18.27 2.72
CA LEU A 285 10.13 -18.98 3.56
C LEU A 285 11.00 -18.03 4.38
N VAL A 286 11.43 -16.89 3.80
CA VAL A 286 12.21 -15.89 4.54
C VAL A 286 11.33 -15.22 5.61
N THR A 287 10.05 -14.98 5.34
CA THR A 287 9.09 -14.46 6.35
C THR A 287 8.92 -15.46 7.50
N ALA A 288 8.68 -16.75 7.20
CA ALA A 288 8.54 -17.78 8.22
C ALA A 288 9.82 -17.95 9.04
N PHE A 289 10.98 -17.87 8.38
CA PHE A 289 12.29 -17.92 9.04
C PHE A 289 12.51 -16.74 9.98
N ALA A 290 12.11 -15.53 9.58
CA ALA A 290 12.16 -14.35 10.45
C ALA A 290 11.30 -14.54 11.71
N PHE A 291 10.06 -15.03 11.57
CA PHE A 291 9.19 -15.28 12.73
C PHE A 291 9.72 -16.41 13.62
N ALA A 292 10.30 -17.47 13.05
CA ALA A 292 10.96 -18.50 13.82
C ALA A 292 12.15 -17.94 14.62
N GLY A 293 12.91 -17.03 14.03
CA GLY A 293 13.97 -16.33 14.75
C GLY A 293 13.45 -15.40 15.84
N MET A 294 12.38 -14.65 15.58
CA MET A 294 11.73 -13.83 16.61
C MET A 294 11.20 -14.68 17.79
N LEU A 295 10.74 -15.91 17.50
CA LEU A 295 10.25 -16.85 18.53
C LEU A 295 11.38 -17.46 19.35
N LEU A 296 12.39 -18.00 18.71
CA LEU A 296 13.38 -18.91 19.30
C LEU A 296 14.68 -18.22 19.75
N ALA A 297 15.02 -17.10 19.13
CA ALA A 297 16.30 -16.46 19.36
C ALA A 297 16.28 -15.49 20.56
N PRO A 298 17.44 -15.26 21.20
CA PRO A 298 17.55 -14.32 22.29
C PRO A 298 17.35 -12.87 21.83
N ALA A 299 16.87 -12.00 22.76
CA ALA A 299 16.59 -10.59 22.48
C ALA A 299 17.81 -9.83 21.92
N SER A 300 19.04 -10.21 22.29
CA SER A 300 20.28 -9.61 21.79
C SER A 300 20.44 -9.68 20.25
N THR A 301 19.73 -10.61 19.59
CA THR A 301 19.75 -10.78 18.14
C THR A 301 18.51 -10.17 17.45
N ALA A 302 17.68 -9.44 18.17
CA ALA A 302 16.44 -8.84 17.68
C ALA A 302 16.63 -8.06 16.38
N TRP A 303 17.68 -7.23 16.30
CA TRP A 303 18.03 -6.43 15.14
C TRP A 303 18.17 -7.27 13.86
N LEU A 304 18.71 -8.48 13.95
CA LEU A 304 18.88 -9.38 12.81
C LEU A 304 17.51 -9.87 12.30
N TRP A 305 16.65 -10.34 13.23
CA TRP A 305 15.38 -10.95 12.87
C TRP A 305 14.37 -9.92 12.34
N VAL A 306 14.35 -8.70 12.90
CA VAL A 306 13.51 -7.62 12.38
C VAL A 306 14.01 -7.11 11.03
N SER A 307 15.32 -7.15 10.77
CA SER A 307 15.88 -6.82 9.45
C SER A 307 15.48 -7.85 8.40
N ILE A 308 15.59 -9.15 8.71
CA ILE A 308 15.15 -10.24 7.82
C ILE A 308 13.64 -10.15 7.58
N PHE A 309 12.86 -9.85 8.62
CA PHE A 309 11.42 -9.60 8.51
C PHE A 309 11.15 -8.43 7.56
N GLY A 310 11.80 -7.29 7.75
CA GLY A 310 11.66 -6.13 6.87
C GLY A 310 11.97 -6.44 5.41
N LEU A 311 13.11 -7.10 5.14
CA LEU A 311 13.49 -7.55 3.79
C LEU A 311 12.41 -8.44 3.16
N ALA A 312 11.86 -9.41 3.90
CA ALA A 312 10.82 -10.30 3.42
C ALA A 312 9.53 -9.54 3.13
N GLN A 313 9.13 -8.61 4.01
CA GLN A 313 7.89 -7.85 3.88
C GLN A 313 7.94 -6.84 2.71
N GLY A 314 9.07 -6.15 2.52
CA GLY A 314 9.25 -5.29 1.36
C GLY A 314 9.13 -6.07 0.05
N GLY A 315 9.83 -7.22 -0.04
CA GLY A 315 9.74 -8.10 -1.20
C GLY A 315 8.33 -8.62 -1.47
N GLY A 316 7.62 -9.01 -0.42
CA GLY A 316 6.26 -9.52 -0.51
C GLY A 316 5.24 -8.45 -0.88
N LEU A 317 5.37 -7.22 -0.36
CA LEU A 317 4.54 -6.09 -0.77
C LEU A 317 4.67 -5.84 -2.28
N GLY A 318 5.90 -5.67 -2.77
CA GLY A 318 6.15 -5.45 -4.19
C GLY A 318 5.69 -6.62 -5.06
N LEU A 319 5.92 -7.86 -4.62
CA LEU A 319 5.49 -9.07 -5.33
C LEU A 319 3.96 -9.21 -5.37
N GLY A 320 3.26 -8.92 -4.28
CA GLY A 320 1.80 -8.94 -4.24
C GLY A 320 1.18 -7.96 -5.24
N LEU A 321 1.70 -6.72 -5.27
CA LEU A 321 1.31 -5.70 -6.24
C LEU A 321 1.59 -6.12 -7.68
N LEU A 322 2.78 -6.69 -7.94
CA LEU A 322 3.18 -7.20 -9.26
C LEU A 322 2.25 -8.31 -9.74
N LEU A 323 1.94 -9.30 -8.88
CA LEU A 323 1.08 -10.42 -9.25
C LEU A 323 -0.32 -9.94 -9.64
N VAL A 324 -0.90 -8.95 -8.95
CA VAL A 324 -2.18 -8.35 -9.34
C VAL A 324 -2.10 -7.81 -10.76
N VAL A 325 -1.04 -7.08 -11.10
CA VAL A 325 -0.86 -6.49 -12.43
C VAL A 325 -0.61 -7.56 -13.49
N LEU A 326 0.30 -8.51 -13.24
CA LEU A 326 0.65 -9.55 -14.22
C LEU A 326 -0.50 -10.52 -14.50
N ARG A 327 -1.31 -10.86 -13.49
CA ARG A 327 -2.43 -11.81 -13.63
C ARG A 327 -3.70 -11.16 -14.21
N SER A 328 -3.72 -9.86 -14.39
CA SER A 328 -4.83 -9.14 -15.00
C SER A 328 -4.63 -9.04 -16.52
N GLN A 329 -5.67 -9.32 -17.31
CA GLN A 329 -5.59 -9.26 -18.76
C GLN A 329 -5.40 -7.82 -19.26
N ASP A 330 -6.10 -6.87 -18.64
CA ASP A 330 -6.09 -5.45 -19.00
C ASP A 330 -6.15 -4.55 -17.76
N GLY A 331 -6.18 -3.23 -17.97
CA GLY A 331 -6.21 -2.23 -16.91
C GLY A 331 -7.50 -2.25 -16.09
N VAL A 332 -8.65 -2.59 -16.69
CA VAL A 332 -9.93 -2.66 -15.96
C VAL A 332 -9.95 -3.87 -15.04
N VAL A 333 -9.48 -5.01 -15.54
CA VAL A 333 -9.29 -6.22 -14.72
C VAL A 333 -8.30 -5.93 -13.60
N ALA A 334 -7.18 -5.24 -13.88
CA ALA A 334 -6.19 -4.87 -12.87
C ALA A 334 -6.77 -3.97 -11.76
N ALA A 335 -7.59 -2.98 -12.11
CA ALA A 335 -8.26 -2.12 -11.13
C ALA A 335 -9.24 -2.91 -10.25
N ARG A 336 -10.05 -3.79 -10.84
CA ARG A 336 -11.00 -4.64 -10.10
C ARG A 336 -10.30 -5.65 -9.21
N MET A 337 -9.26 -6.29 -9.72
CA MET A 337 -8.43 -7.21 -8.94
C MET A 337 -7.72 -6.50 -7.80
N SER A 338 -7.19 -5.29 -8.02
CA SER A 338 -6.62 -4.45 -6.97
C SER A 338 -7.67 -4.11 -5.90
N ALA A 339 -8.88 -3.70 -6.31
CA ALA A 339 -9.97 -3.39 -5.38
C ALA A 339 -10.33 -4.59 -4.51
N MET A 340 -10.51 -5.76 -5.12
CA MET A 340 -10.84 -7.01 -4.43
C MET A 340 -9.69 -7.44 -3.49
N ALA A 341 -8.45 -7.44 -3.99
CA ALA A 341 -7.27 -7.87 -3.24
C ALA A 341 -7.00 -6.94 -2.05
N PHE A 342 -7.03 -5.62 -2.24
CA PHE A 342 -6.74 -4.67 -1.15
C PHE A 342 -7.87 -4.59 -0.13
N SER A 343 -9.15 -4.66 -0.55
CA SER A 343 -10.24 -4.70 0.43
C SER A 343 -10.12 -5.93 1.33
N SER A 344 -9.91 -7.12 0.76
CA SER A 344 -9.71 -8.34 1.55
C SER A 344 -8.43 -8.29 2.39
N ALA A 345 -7.35 -7.70 1.86
CA ALA A 345 -6.08 -7.57 2.55
C ALA A 345 -6.15 -6.68 3.80
N TYR A 346 -6.83 -5.54 3.73
CA TYR A 346 -6.99 -4.66 4.90
C TYR A 346 -7.92 -5.26 5.96
N ILE A 347 -8.95 -6.01 5.54
CA ILE A 347 -9.79 -6.78 6.48
C ILE A 347 -8.93 -7.85 7.18
N ALA A 348 -8.15 -8.62 6.42
CA ALA A 348 -7.28 -9.64 6.98
C ALA A 348 -6.21 -9.05 7.92
N ALA A 349 -5.63 -7.90 7.57
CA ALA A 349 -4.69 -7.18 8.43
C ALA A 349 -5.31 -6.83 9.79
N GLY A 350 -6.51 -6.24 9.79
CA GLY A 350 -7.24 -5.93 11.03
C GLY A 350 -7.55 -7.16 11.87
N LEU A 351 -8.03 -8.24 11.23
CA LEU A 351 -8.28 -9.51 11.91
C LEU A 351 -7.00 -10.12 12.49
N GLY A 352 -5.87 -9.98 11.77
CA GLY A 352 -4.57 -10.45 12.25
C GLY A 352 -4.09 -9.71 13.50
N ILE A 353 -4.25 -8.38 13.55
CA ILE A 353 -3.92 -7.56 14.73
C ILE A 353 -4.74 -8.02 15.93
N LEU A 354 -6.06 -8.18 15.75
CA LEU A 354 -6.97 -8.66 16.81
C LEU A 354 -6.64 -10.08 17.24
N ALA A 355 -6.36 -10.97 16.29
CA ALA A 355 -6.03 -12.37 16.61
C ALA A 355 -4.73 -12.48 17.44
N MET A 356 -3.67 -11.73 17.08
CA MET A 356 -2.43 -11.71 17.86
C MET A 356 -2.66 -11.20 19.29
N GLY A 357 -3.40 -10.10 19.45
CA GLY A 357 -3.72 -9.56 20.76
C GLY A 357 -4.55 -10.53 21.60
N ALA A 358 -5.57 -11.18 21.02
CA ALA A 358 -6.38 -12.18 21.70
C ALA A 358 -5.57 -13.42 22.12
N LEU A 359 -4.71 -13.94 21.23
CA LEU A 359 -3.83 -15.06 21.53
C LEU A 359 -2.84 -14.72 22.65
N HIS A 360 -2.28 -13.50 22.64
CA HIS A 360 -1.41 -13.02 23.72
C HIS A 360 -2.16 -12.93 25.06
N GLN A 361 -3.37 -12.37 25.08
CA GLN A 361 -4.19 -12.29 26.29
C GLN A 361 -4.54 -13.67 26.86
N LEU A 362 -4.76 -14.67 26.01
CA LEU A 362 -5.08 -16.04 26.43
C LEU A 362 -3.87 -16.78 26.98
N THR A 363 -2.67 -16.53 26.50
CA THR A 363 -1.46 -17.31 26.85
C THR A 363 -0.50 -16.55 27.77
N GLY A 364 -0.61 -15.23 27.85
CA GLY A 364 0.32 -14.38 28.63
C GLY A 364 1.72 -14.29 28.03
N ASN A 365 1.91 -14.75 26.77
CA ASN A 365 3.21 -14.69 26.08
C ASN A 365 3.03 -14.53 24.55
N TRP A 366 4.13 -14.31 23.83
CA TRP A 366 4.12 -14.10 22.38
C TRP A 366 4.40 -15.37 21.55
N ASP A 367 4.55 -16.52 22.18
CA ASP A 367 4.90 -17.76 21.48
C ASP A 367 3.76 -18.20 20.56
N LEU A 368 2.53 -18.30 21.09
CA LEU A 368 1.37 -18.69 20.28
C LEU A 368 1.02 -17.67 19.19
N PRO A 369 1.04 -16.35 19.42
CA PRO A 369 0.93 -15.35 18.36
C PRO A 369 1.95 -15.49 17.23
N LEU A 370 3.23 -15.74 17.54
CA LEU A 370 4.28 -15.92 16.53
C LEU A 370 4.13 -17.25 15.77
N ILE A 371 3.73 -18.34 16.45
CA ILE A 371 3.39 -19.61 15.79
C ILE A 371 2.21 -19.42 14.84
N PHE A 372 1.18 -18.69 15.24
CA PHE A 372 0.05 -18.33 14.36
C PHE A 372 0.53 -17.67 13.07
N LEU A 373 1.45 -16.70 13.13
CA LEU A 373 2.01 -16.06 11.93
C LEU A 373 2.77 -17.05 11.04
N ILE A 374 3.54 -17.97 11.62
CA ILE A 374 4.23 -19.02 10.88
C ILE A 374 3.22 -19.94 10.16
N VAL A 375 2.14 -20.31 10.83
CA VAL A 375 1.05 -21.10 10.23
C VAL A 375 0.41 -20.34 9.06
N VAL A 376 0.14 -19.04 9.21
CA VAL A 376 -0.39 -18.19 8.14
C VAL A 376 0.59 -18.10 6.95
N CYS A 377 1.91 -18.03 7.19
CA CYS A 377 2.91 -18.09 6.12
C CYS A 377 2.73 -19.37 5.28
N PHE A 378 2.71 -20.53 5.90
CA PHE A 378 2.56 -21.80 5.19
C PHE A 378 1.18 -21.97 4.54
N ALA A 379 0.11 -21.49 5.19
CA ALA A 379 -1.23 -21.48 4.62
C ALA A 379 -1.30 -20.63 3.34
N SER A 380 -0.56 -19.52 3.28
CA SER A 380 -0.49 -18.63 2.12
C SER A 380 0.33 -19.21 0.95
N TRP A 381 1.25 -20.13 1.23
CA TRP A 381 2.22 -20.62 0.25
C TRP A 381 1.56 -21.34 -0.94
N ILE A 382 0.69 -22.31 -0.67
CA ILE A 382 0.04 -23.11 -1.72
C ILE A 382 -0.81 -22.23 -2.66
N PRO A 383 -1.73 -21.36 -2.15
CA PRO A 383 -2.45 -20.40 -2.98
C PRO A 383 -1.52 -19.41 -3.71
N GLY A 384 -0.44 -18.98 -3.05
CA GLY A 384 0.58 -18.12 -3.64
C GLY A 384 1.29 -18.76 -4.83
N LEU A 385 1.69 -20.04 -4.73
CA LEU A 385 2.26 -20.80 -5.83
C LEU A 385 1.28 -20.93 -7.01
N ALA A 386 0.00 -21.12 -6.73
CA ALA A 386 -1.02 -21.20 -7.75
C ALA A 386 -1.24 -19.85 -8.45
N ALA A 387 -1.27 -18.74 -7.68
CA ALA A 387 -1.39 -17.39 -8.23
C ALA A 387 -0.14 -16.94 -9.01
N ALA A 388 1.02 -17.57 -8.74
CA ALA A 388 2.29 -17.27 -9.40
C ALA A 388 2.48 -17.97 -10.75
N ARG A 389 1.57 -18.86 -11.18
CA ARG A 389 1.61 -19.50 -12.50
C ARG A 389 1.38 -18.48 -13.60
N ASP A 390 1.90 -18.74 -14.79
CA ASP A 390 1.68 -17.88 -15.96
C ASP A 390 0.26 -18.09 -16.53
N GLU A 391 -0.72 -17.58 -15.78
CA GLU A 391 -2.15 -17.63 -16.11
C GLU A 391 -2.72 -16.22 -15.92
N THR A 392 -3.70 -15.80 -16.70
CA THR A 392 -4.34 -14.49 -16.61
C THR A 392 -5.82 -14.60 -16.27
N ILE A 393 -6.32 -13.59 -15.55
CA ILE A 393 -7.72 -13.39 -15.22
C ILE A 393 -8.31 -12.50 -16.30
N SER A 394 -9.33 -13.01 -16.98
CA SER A 394 -10.08 -12.31 -18.01
C SER A 394 -11.45 -11.88 -17.52
#